data_03415aec2445d4773b640951b0a8be84
#
_entry.id   03415aec2445d4773b640951b0a8be84
#
_cell.length_a   1.000
_cell.length_b   1.000
_cell.length_c   1.000
_cell.angle_alpha   90.00
_cell.angle_beta   90.00
_cell.angle_gamma   90.00
#
_symmetry.space_group_name_H-M   'P 1'
#
loop_
_entity.id
_entity.type
_entity.pdbx_description
1 polymer ?
#
loop_
_entity_poly.entity_id
_entity_poly.type
_entity_poly.pdbx_seq_one_letter_code
_entity_poly.pdbx_strand_id
1 'polypeptide(L)'
;FVVEQNFLQTNADYYGAGAYKAAFDEGTRNDINNWVKEHTDGMIPEIIDEIPDEAIMYLVNALAFDAKWADAYEEHQIREGRFTMEDGTRQDVDMMHSEEHTYLEDDMAIGFIKYYKDRRYAFVAMLPNEGVSVSRYVDSLTGEHLQELLNNPHDVTVFASIPKFETEY
;
A
#
# COMPACT_ATOMS: atom_id res chain seq x y z
N PHE A 1 24.46 -6.65 25.54
CA PHE A 1 23.45 -5.60 25.31
C PHE A 1 22.20 -5.92 26.13
N VAL A 2 21.66 -4.94 26.85
CA VAL A 2 20.46 -5.08 27.66
C VAL A 2 19.42 -4.14 27.11
N VAL A 3 18.25 -4.68 26.77
CA VAL A 3 17.10 -3.88 26.31
C VAL A 3 16.24 -3.53 27.53
N GLU A 4 15.80 -2.29 27.59
CA GLU A 4 14.92 -1.82 28.66
C GLU A 4 13.60 -2.61 28.65
N GLN A 5 13.22 -3.13 29.83
CA GLN A 5 12.04 -3.98 29.97
C GLN A 5 10.75 -3.24 29.58
N ASN A 6 10.65 -1.95 29.90
CA ASN A 6 9.50 -1.13 29.51
C ASN A 6 9.33 -1.03 28.00
N PHE A 7 10.44 -0.94 27.26
CA PHE A 7 10.40 -0.93 25.78
C PHE A 7 9.82 -2.23 25.25
N LEU A 8 10.32 -3.38 25.74
CA LEU A 8 9.82 -4.68 25.32
C LEU A 8 8.34 -4.87 25.66
N GLN A 9 7.94 -4.49 26.89
CA GLN A 9 6.56 -4.63 27.34
C GLN A 9 5.61 -3.74 26.51
N THR A 10 5.98 -2.48 26.29
CA THR A 10 5.16 -1.56 25.48
C THR A 10 4.96 -2.10 24.06
N ASN A 11 6.01 -2.61 23.43
CA ASN A 11 5.89 -3.18 22.09
C ASN A 11 5.03 -4.46 22.05
N ALA A 12 5.13 -5.31 23.06
CA ALA A 12 4.28 -6.48 23.18
C ALA A 12 2.80 -6.10 23.38
N ASP A 13 2.52 -5.14 24.27
CA ASP A 13 1.14 -4.76 24.64
C ASP A 13 0.41 -4.00 23.54
N TYR A 14 1.10 -3.11 22.81
CA TYR A 14 0.47 -2.24 21.81
C TYR A 14 0.60 -2.74 20.38
N TYR A 15 1.65 -3.50 20.07
CA TYR A 15 1.92 -3.96 18.70
C TYR A 15 1.94 -5.50 18.57
N GLY A 16 1.76 -6.23 19.68
CA GLY A 16 1.87 -7.69 19.65
C GLY A 16 3.27 -8.18 19.28
N ALA A 17 4.30 -7.32 19.46
CA ALA A 17 5.66 -7.65 19.02
C ALA A 17 6.28 -8.79 19.83
N GLY A 18 6.91 -9.74 19.14
CA GLY A 18 7.77 -10.75 19.75
C GLY A 18 9.20 -10.22 19.90
N ALA A 19 9.86 -10.57 21.02
CA ALA A 19 11.27 -10.27 21.25
C ALA A 19 12.07 -11.57 21.35
N TYR A 20 13.11 -11.67 20.54
CA TYR A 20 13.94 -12.88 20.44
C TYR A 20 15.40 -12.58 20.78
N LYS A 21 16.07 -13.52 21.40
CA LYS A 21 17.51 -13.47 21.62
C LYS A 21 18.20 -14.35 20.58
N ALA A 22 19.14 -13.79 19.84
CA ALA A 22 19.80 -14.47 18.76
C ALA A 22 21.32 -14.29 18.82
N ALA A 23 22.07 -15.15 18.10
CA ALA A 23 23.53 -15.14 18.04
C ALA A 23 24.06 -14.12 17.01
N PHE A 24 23.22 -13.59 16.13
CA PHE A 24 23.57 -12.68 15.04
C PHE A 24 24.49 -13.32 14.01
N ASP A 25 24.21 -14.56 13.68
CA ASP A 25 24.90 -15.37 12.67
C ASP A 25 23.97 -15.67 11.48
N GLU A 26 24.42 -16.52 10.57
CA GLU A 26 23.65 -16.96 9.40
C GLU A 26 22.33 -17.65 9.79
N GLY A 27 22.30 -18.36 10.93
CA GLY A 27 21.09 -18.93 11.49
C GLY A 27 20.06 -17.84 11.83
N THR A 28 20.50 -16.76 12.47
CA THR A 28 19.66 -15.60 12.79
C THR A 28 19.11 -14.92 11.52
N ARG A 29 19.91 -14.78 10.46
CA ARG A 29 19.45 -14.28 9.16
C ARG A 29 18.30 -15.14 8.63
N ASN A 30 18.48 -16.44 8.63
CA ASN A 30 17.48 -17.37 8.14
C ASN A 30 16.19 -17.33 9.00
N ASP A 31 16.32 -17.20 10.31
CA ASP A 31 15.18 -17.09 11.22
C ASP A 31 14.37 -15.81 10.96
N ILE A 32 15.03 -14.67 10.72
CA ILE A 32 14.37 -13.40 10.39
C ILE A 32 13.64 -13.52 9.05
N ASN A 33 14.29 -14.02 8.01
CA ASN A 33 13.68 -14.17 6.69
C ASN A 33 12.51 -15.15 6.70
N ASN A 34 12.63 -16.27 7.42
CA ASN A 34 11.54 -17.22 7.59
C ASN A 34 10.37 -16.61 8.34
N TRP A 35 10.63 -15.85 9.41
CA TRP A 35 9.59 -15.17 10.16
C TRP A 35 8.80 -14.19 9.28
N VAL A 36 9.50 -13.36 8.49
CA VAL A 36 8.85 -12.42 7.55
C VAL A 36 8.06 -13.17 6.49
N LYS A 37 8.62 -14.20 5.90
CA LYS A 37 7.94 -15.03 4.89
C LYS A 37 6.65 -15.67 5.43
N GLU A 38 6.69 -16.22 6.65
CA GLU A 38 5.52 -16.83 7.29
C GLU A 38 4.45 -15.79 7.63
N HIS A 39 4.84 -14.59 8.11
CA HIS A 39 3.90 -13.53 8.49
C HIS A 39 3.39 -12.69 7.32
N THR A 40 3.88 -12.93 6.12
CA THR A 40 3.42 -12.28 4.88
C THR A 40 2.84 -13.27 3.86
N ASP A 41 2.49 -14.49 4.28
CA ASP A 41 1.99 -15.56 3.40
C ASP A 41 2.91 -15.81 2.19
N GLY A 42 4.22 -15.61 2.37
CA GLY A 42 5.25 -15.79 1.34
C GLY A 42 5.42 -14.61 0.39
N MET A 43 4.67 -13.51 0.56
CA MET A 43 4.77 -12.32 -0.30
C MET A 43 6.13 -11.62 -0.18
N ILE A 44 6.76 -11.69 1.00
CA ILE A 44 8.12 -11.21 1.22
C ILE A 44 9.01 -12.43 1.53
N PRO A 45 9.71 -12.98 0.55
CA PRO A 45 10.50 -14.19 0.74
C PRO A 45 11.79 -13.94 1.56
N GLU A 46 12.36 -12.75 1.46
CA GLU A 46 13.60 -12.35 2.12
C GLU A 46 13.61 -10.83 2.36
N ILE A 47 14.11 -10.40 3.51
CA ILE A 47 14.18 -8.98 3.91
C ILE A 47 15.61 -8.54 4.25
N ILE A 48 16.50 -9.49 4.57
CA ILE A 48 17.92 -9.23 4.84
C ILE A 48 18.78 -10.25 4.12
N ASP A 49 19.85 -9.78 3.48
CA ASP A 49 20.85 -10.61 2.78
C ASP A 49 21.95 -11.09 3.72
N GLU A 50 22.38 -10.22 4.63
CA GLU A 50 23.46 -10.50 5.58
C GLU A 50 23.24 -9.81 6.92
N ILE A 51 23.92 -10.30 7.96
CA ILE A 51 23.98 -9.64 9.27
C ILE A 51 25.39 -9.07 9.43
N PRO A 52 25.55 -7.73 9.52
CA PRO A 52 26.83 -7.13 9.83
C PRO A 52 27.35 -7.54 11.20
N ASP A 53 28.68 -7.72 11.32
CA ASP A 53 29.33 -8.15 12.58
C ASP A 53 29.04 -7.21 13.76
N GLU A 54 28.79 -5.92 13.48
CA GLU A 54 28.48 -4.90 14.49
C GLU A 54 26.99 -4.83 14.87
N ALA A 55 26.13 -5.63 14.23
CA ALA A 55 24.71 -5.62 14.52
C ALA A 55 24.43 -6.09 15.95
N ILE A 56 23.65 -5.31 16.68
CA ILE A 56 23.27 -5.60 18.08
C ILE A 56 21.77 -5.76 18.26
N MET A 57 20.97 -5.31 17.28
CA MET A 57 19.53 -5.40 17.30
C MET A 57 18.98 -5.29 15.88
N TYR A 58 17.96 -6.07 15.57
CA TYR A 58 17.08 -5.88 14.43
C TYR A 58 15.67 -5.54 14.92
N LEU A 59 15.09 -4.50 14.33
CA LEU A 59 13.67 -4.18 14.45
C LEU A 59 13.02 -4.53 13.12
N VAL A 60 12.18 -5.56 13.13
CA VAL A 60 11.54 -6.07 11.94
C VAL A 60 10.05 -5.75 12.00
N ASN A 61 9.54 -5.11 10.97
CA ASN A 61 8.11 -4.93 10.74
C ASN A 61 7.82 -5.33 9.29
N ALA A 62 6.86 -6.23 9.11
CA ALA A 62 6.43 -6.68 7.81
C ALA A 62 4.92 -6.53 7.70
N LEU A 63 4.46 -5.95 6.60
CA LEU A 63 3.06 -5.77 6.28
C LEU A 63 2.76 -6.43 4.94
N ALA A 64 1.78 -7.30 4.91
CA ALA A 64 1.23 -7.88 3.70
C ALA A 64 -0.25 -7.54 3.58
N PHE A 65 -0.70 -7.25 2.38
CA PHE A 65 -2.11 -6.98 2.08
C PHE A 65 -2.53 -7.79 0.85
N ASP A 66 -3.45 -8.72 1.05
CA ASP A 66 -4.12 -9.47 -0.01
C ASP A 66 -5.64 -9.38 0.21
N ALA A 67 -6.35 -8.80 -0.73
CA ALA A 67 -7.79 -8.65 -0.65
C ALA A 67 -8.44 -8.67 -2.03
N LYS A 68 -9.63 -9.27 -2.09
CA LYS A 68 -10.45 -9.28 -3.31
C LYS A 68 -11.36 -8.06 -3.33
N TRP A 69 -11.59 -7.53 -4.51
CA TRP A 69 -12.58 -6.46 -4.72
C TRP A 69 -13.99 -6.89 -4.30
N ALA A 70 -14.79 -5.96 -3.79
CA ALA A 70 -16.21 -6.18 -3.56
C ALA A 70 -16.91 -6.48 -4.89
N ASP A 71 -16.63 -5.66 -5.88
CA ASP A 71 -17.08 -5.81 -7.26
C ASP A 71 -15.83 -6.03 -8.13
N ALA A 72 -15.53 -7.31 -8.40
CA ALA A 72 -14.36 -7.72 -9.17
C ALA A 72 -14.53 -7.34 -10.64
N TYR A 73 -13.43 -7.00 -11.30
CA TYR A 73 -13.43 -6.77 -12.73
C TYR A 73 -13.69 -8.08 -13.50
N GLU A 74 -14.64 -8.04 -14.39
CA GLU A 74 -14.88 -9.13 -15.35
C GLU A 74 -13.96 -8.96 -16.57
N GLU A 75 -13.72 -10.07 -17.30
CA GLU A 75 -12.81 -10.08 -18.44
C GLU A 75 -13.16 -8.99 -19.49
N HIS A 76 -14.44 -8.79 -19.74
CA HIS A 76 -14.90 -7.77 -20.72
C HIS A 76 -14.66 -6.32 -20.27
N GLN A 77 -14.39 -6.09 -19.00
CA GLN A 77 -14.07 -4.78 -18.42
C GLN A 77 -12.57 -4.47 -18.48
N ILE A 78 -11.74 -5.46 -18.86
CA ILE A 78 -10.30 -5.28 -19.03
C ILE A 78 -10.01 -5.24 -20.53
N ARG A 79 -9.51 -4.11 -21.00
CA ARG A 79 -9.27 -3.89 -22.44
C ARG A 79 -7.95 -3.16 -22.65
N GLU A 80 -7.28 -3.50 -23.73
CA GLU A 80 -6.13 -2.74 -24.18
C GLU A 80 -6.51 -1.25 -24.36
N GLY A 81 -5.72 -0.38 -23.79
CA GLY A 81 -5.90 1.06 -23.83
C GLY A 81 -4.58 1.79 -23.71
N ARG A 82 -4.65 3.11 -23.70
CA ARG A 82 -3.46 3.95 -23.68
C ARG A 82 -3.42 4.77 -22.41
N PHE A 83 -2.35 4.59 -21.63
CA PHE A 83 -2.06 5.40 -20.46
C PHE A 83 -1.05 6.49 -20.83
N THR A 84 -1.33 7.73 -20.43
CA THR A 84 -0.43 8.86 -20.64
C THR A 84 0.24 9.17 -19.31
N MET A 85 1.56 9.05 -19.27
CA MET A 85 2.36 9.38 -18.08
C MET A 85 2.50 10.89 -17.90
N GLU A 86 2.96 11.33 -16.74
CA GLU A 86 3.11 12.75 -16.41
C GLU A 86 4.04 13.51 -17.36
N ASP A 87 5.07 12.85 -17.88
CA ASP A 87 5.99 13.41 -18.89
C ASP A 87 5.39 13.50 -20.31
N GLY A 88 4.12 13.08 -20.48
CA GLY A 88 3.40 13.06 -21.74
C GLY A 88 3.69 11.81 -22.59
N THR A 89 4.54 10.91 -22.18
CA THR A 89 4.76 9.65 -22.86
C THR A 89 3.52 8.75 -22.76
N ARG A 90 3.31 7.92 -23.78
CA ARG A 90 2.14 7.04 -23.85
C ARG A 90 2.57 5.59 -23.89
N GLN A 91 1.87 4.77 -23.11
CA GLN A 91 2.10 3.35 -23.02
C GLN A 91 0.78 2.60 -23.25
N ASP A 92 0.83 1.55 -24.06
CA ASP A 92 -0.29 0.64 -24.23
C ASP A 92 -0.30 -0.32 -23.02
N VAL A 93 -1.44 -0.37 -22.33
CA VAL A 93 -1.63 -1.15 -21.10
C VAL A 93 -3.03 -1.73 -21.05
N ASP A 94 -3.22 -2.76 -20.26
CA ASP A 94 -4.57 -3.22 -19.91
C ASP A 94 -5.24 -2.19 -19.01
N MET A 95 -6.33 -1.60 -19.47
CA MET A 95 -7.16 -0.66 -18.72
C MET A 95 -8.34 -1.42 -18.11
N MET A 96 -8.52 -1.27 -16.81
CA MET A 96 -9.63 -1.83 -16.03
C MET A 96 -10.73 -0.79 -15.90
N HIS A 97 -11.92 -1.10 -16.43
CA HIS A 97 -13.06 -0.22 -16.47
C HIS A 97 -14.09 -0.65 -15.42
N SER A 98 -14.58 0.30 -14.62
CA SER A 98 -15.64 0.06 -13.63
C SER A 98 -16.58 1.24 -13.51
N GLU A 99 -17.74 0.97 -12.95
CA GLU A 99 -18.70 1.97 -12.50
C GLU A 99 -18.63 2.03 -10.96
N GLU A 100 -18.27 3.19 -10.43
CA GLU A 100 -18.12 3.43 -9.01
C GLU A 100 -19.12 4.49 -8.54
N HIS A 101 -19.50 4.47 -7.27
CA HIS A 101 -20.52 5.37 -6.73
C HIS A 101 -20.02 6.24 -5.59
N THR A 102 -18.72 6.26 -5.37
CA THR A 102 -18.09 7.02 -4.30
C THR A 102 -17.06 7.96 -4.89
N TYR A 103 -17.53 9.12 -5.35
CA TYR A 103 -16.70 10.14 -6.00
C TYR A 103 -16.01 11.03 -4.97
N LEU A 104 -14.77 11.36 -5.22
CA LEU A 104 -13.96 12.28 -4.44
C LEU A 104 -13.55 13.46 -5.30
N GLU A 105 -13.56 14.64 -4.71
CA GLU A 105 -13.14 15.87 -5.38
C GLU A 105 -12.57 16.86 -4.37
N ASP A 106 -11.47 17.48 -4.72
CA ASP A 106 -10.93 18.68 -4.08
C ASP A 106 -10.50 19.71 -5.14
N ASP A 107 -9.89 20.81 -4.72
CA ASP A 107 -9.50 21.91 -5.62
C ASP A 107 -8.44 21.48 -6.65
N MET A 108 -7.74 20.37 -6.41
CA MET A 108 -6.56 19.95 -7.18
C MET A 108 -6.70 18.60 -7.87
N ALA A 109 -7.66 17.77 -7.47
CA ALA A 109 -7.82 16.42 -7.98
C ALA A 109 -9.25 15.92 -7.91
N ILE A 110 -9.55 14.92 -8.75
CA ILE A 110 -10.77 14.13 -8.68
C ILE A 110 -10.41 12.67 -8.42
N GLY A 111 -11.34 11.89 -7.91
CA GLY A 111 -11.05 10.48 -7.63
C GLY A 111 -12.28 9.65 -7.28
N PHE A 112 -12.02 8.45 -6.83
CA PHE A 112 -13.08 7.54 -6.38
C PHE A 112 -12.56 6.59 -5.31
N ILE A 113 -13.48 5.99 -4.58
CA ILE A 113 -13.21 4.91 -3.63
C ILE A 113 -13.76 3.61 -4.19
N LYS A 114 -12.92 2.56 -4.25
CA LYS A 114 -13.30 1.20 -4.59
C LYS A 114 -13.09 0.28 -3.39
N TYR A 115 -14.17 -0.35 -2.93
CA TYR A 115 -14.12 -1.18 -1.74
C TYR A 115 -13.62 -2.60 -2.02
N TYR A 116 -12.88 -3.15 -1.06
CA TYR A 116 -12.60 -4.59 -0.99
C TYR A 116 -13.80 -5.34 -0.41
N LYS A 117 -13.84 -6.67 -0.59
CA LYS A 117 -15.00 -7.52 -0.32
C LYS A 117 -15.55 -7.42 1.11
N ASP A 118 -14.68 -7.23 2.08
CA ASP A 118 -15.06 -7.09 3.50
C ASP A 118 -15.53 -5.67 3.87
N ARG A 119 -15.36 -4.70 2.96
CA ARG A 119 -15.64 -3.28 3.13
C ARG A 119 -14.93 -2.61 4.32
N ARG A 120 -13.93 -3.30 4.89
CA ARG A 120 -13.06 -2.73 5.95
C ARG A 120 -11.91 -1.92 5.36
N TYR A 121 -11.55 -2.27 4.15
CA TYR A 121 -10.49 -1.61 3.39
C TYR A 121 -11.04 -1.15 2.05
N ALA A 122 -10.43 -0.12 1.53
CA ALA A 122 -10.77 0.43 0.24
C ALA A 122 -9.51 0.92 -0.48
N PHE A 123 -9.55 0.87 -1.79
CA PHE A 123 -8.58 1.52 -2.66
C PHE A 123 -9.11 2.91 -3.02
N VAL A 124 -8.24 3.90 -2.93
CA VAL A 124 -8.53 5.28 -3.31
C VAL A 124 -7.66 5.65 -4.50
N ALA A 125 -8.26 6.05 -5.58
CA ALA A 125 -7.56 6.59 -6.74
C ALA A 125 -7.84 8.08 -6.85
N MET A 126 -6.78 8.88 -6.92
CA MET A 126 -6.88 10.33 -7.15
C MET A 126 -6.15 10.67 -8.46
N LEU A 127 -6.80 11.47 -9.28
CA LEU A 127 -6.26 11.98 -10.54
C LEU A 127 -6.13 13.50 -10.42
N PRO A 128 -4.91 14.05 -10.36
CA PRO A 128 -4.70 15.49 -10.37
C PRO A 128 -5.33 16.15 -11.59
N ASN A 129 -5.89 17.34 -11.38
CA ASN A 129 -6.48 18.16 -12.44
C ASN A 129 -5.42 18.59 -13.46
N GLU A 130 -5.86 18.93 -14.68
CA GLU A 130 -4.96 19.40 -15.73
C GLU A 130 -4.08 20.56 -15.25
N GLY A 131 -2.75 20.44 -15.43
CA GLY A 131 -1.77 21.42 -14.98
C GLY A 131 -1.32 21.27 -13.53
N VAL A 132 -1.82 20.27 -12.79
CA VAL A 132 -1.35 19.89 -11.48
C VAL A 132 -0.48 18.64 -11.59
N SER A 133 0.80 18.71 -11.19
CA SER A 133 1.66 17.55 -11.15
C SER A 133 1.30 16.63 -9.97
N VAL A 134 1.57 15.32 -10.13
CA VAL A 134 1.38 14.33 -9.04
C VAL A 134 2.17 14.74 -7.80
N SER A 135 3.42 15.14 -7.96
CA SER A 135 4.29 15.64 -6.88
C SER A 135 3.65 16.80 -6.12
N ARG A 136 3.16 17.81 -6.86
CA ARG A 136 2.50 18.98 -6.26
C ARG A 136 1.25 18.59 -5.49
N TYR A 137 0.46 17.66 -6.01
CA TYR A 137 -0.72 17.16 -5.34
C TYR A 137 -0.35 16.41 -4.05
N VAL A 138 0.60 15.49 -4.11
CA VAL A 138 1.09 14.74 -2.94
C VAL A 138 1.65 15.68 -1.86
N ASP A 139 2.43 16.68 -2.24
CA ASP A 139 2.99 17.69 -1.30
C ASP A 139 1.90 18.52 -0.62
N SER A 140 0.73 18.66 -1.22
CA SER A 140 -0.41 19.40 -0.64
C SER A 140 -1.24 18.56 0.33
N LEU A 141 -1.14 17.24 0.28
CA LEU A 141 -1.92 16.34 1.12
C LEU A 141 -1.42 16.38 2.58
N THR A 142 -2.30 16.79 3.48
CA THR A 142 -2.13 16.61 4.91
C THR A 142 -3.02 15.48 5.41
N GLY A 143 -2.69 14.90 6.57
CA GLY A 143 -3.55 13.87 7.16
C GLY A 143 -4.97 14.37 7.44
N GLU A 144 -5.12 15.63 7.84
CA GLU A 144 -6.42 16.28 8.09
C GLU A 144 -7.22 16.41 6.79
N HIS A 145 -6.60 16.96 5.73
CA HIS A 145 -7.24 17.10 4.42
C HIS A 145 -7.66 15.74 3.84
N LEU A 146 -6.78 14.74 3.92
CA LEU A 146 -7.10 13.40 3.46
C LEU A 146 -8.28 12.79 4.22
N GLN A 147 -8.33 12.96 5.55
CA GLN A 147 -9.47 12.50 6.35
C GLN A 147 -10.77 13.21 5.98
N GLU A 148 -10.73 14.52 5.76
CA GLU A 148 -11.89 15.31 5.33
C GLU A 148 -12.39 14.82 3.98
N LEU A 149 -11.52 14.66 3.00
CA LEU A 149 -11.84 14.16 1.66
C LEU A 149 -12.49 12.77 1.72
N LEU A 150 -11.92 11.84 2.47
CA LEU A 150 -12.41 10.47 2.57
C LEU A 150 -13.72 10.35 3.38
N ASN A 151 -13.98 11.26 4.31
CA ASN A 151 -15.21 11.25 5.11
C ASN A 151 -16.37 11.95 4.42
N ASN A 152 -16.13 12.70 3.35
CA ASN A 152 -17.17 13.46 2.63
C ASN A 152 -17.23 13.10 1.13
N PRO A 153 -17.33 11.82 0.77
CA PRO A 153 -17.48 11.43 -0.62
C PRO A 153 -18.86 11.86 -1.17
N HIS A 154 -18.91 12.10 -2.47
CA HIS A 154 -20.14 12.38 -3.17
C HIS A 154 -20.75 11.08 -3.73
N ASP A 155 -22.06 10.89 -3.53
CA ASP A 155 -22.82 9.79 -4.12
C ASP A 155 -23.17 10.13 -5.59
N VAL A 156 -22.16 9.93 -6.45
CA VAL A 156 -22.23 10.21 -7.88
C VAL A 156 -21.63 9.05 -8.63
N THR A 157 -22.26 8.65 -9.73
CA THR A 157 -21.74 7.61 -10.60
C THR A 157 -20.50 8.10 -11.36
N VAL A 158 -19.40 7.36 -11.21
CA VAL A 158 -18.13 7.59 -11.87
C VAL A 158 -17.80 6.42 -12.79
N PHE A 159 -17.57 6.69 -14.07
CA PHE A 159 -17.00 5.70 -14.98
C PHE A 159 -15.48 5.76 -14.87
N ALA A 160 -14.93 4.86 -14.05
CA ALA A 160 -13.51 4.80 -13.77
C ALA A 160 -12.77 3.94 -14.79
N SER A 161 -11.56 4.35 -15.13
CA SER A 161 -10.64 3.57 -15.95
C SER A 161 -9.25 3.72 -15.38
N ILE A 162 -8.69 2.65 -14.85
CA ILE A 162 -7.35 2.62 -14.27
C ILE A 162 -6.48 1.58 -14.97
N PRO A 163 -5.18 1.84 -15.15
CA PRO A 163 -4.28 0.84 -15.69
C PRO A 163 -4.15 -0.34 -14.71
N LYS A 164 -4.03 -1.55 -15.24
CA LYS A 164 -3.54 -2.67 -14.47
C LYS A 164 -2.03 -2.45 -14.25
N PHE A 165 -1.61 -2.37 -13.00
CA PHE A 165 -0.23 -2.07 -12.66
C PHE A 165 0.33 -3.03 -11.61
N GLU A 166 1.62 -3.17 -11.66
CA GLU A 166 2.46 -3.83 -10.65
C GLU A 166 3.65 -2.91 -10.39
N THR A 167 4.08 -2.78 -9.14
CA THR A 167 5.20 -1.93 -8.77
C THR A 167 5.99 -2.56 -7.64
N GLU A 168 7.31 -2.50 -7.73
CA GLU A 168 8.27 -2.90 -6.71
C GLU A 168 9.12 -1.68 -6.30
N TYR A 169 9.46 -1.58 -5.01
CA TYR A 169 10.32 -0.53 -4.45
C TYR A 169 11.50 -1.12 -3.68
#